data_9634a6aa7b9c95e09b479353fa9db9d6
#
_entry.id   9634a6aa7b9c95e09b479353fa9db9d6
#
_cell.length_a   1.000
_cell.length_b   1.000
_cell.length_c   1.000
_cell.angle_alpha   90.00
_cell.angle_beta   90.00
_cell.angle_gamma   90.00
#
_symmetry.space_group_name_H-M   'P 1'
#
loop_
_entity.id
_entity.type
_entity.pdbx_description
1 polymer ?
#
loop_
_entity_poly.entity_id
_entity_poly.type
_entity_poly.pdbx_seq_one_letter_code
_entity_poly.pdbx_strand_id
1 'polypeptide(L)' 'MSFTIRFGKAKDMQEVHNLIMELAIFEKEPNAVEITVEDLVNDGFSNNPKFKIFVAEQEGAIIGIALFYERYSTWKGKAI' A
#
# COMPACT_ATOMS: atom_id res chain seq x y z
N MET A 1 -9.73 -19.21 -11.81
CA MET A 1 -8.69 -18.21 -11.94
C MET A 1 -7.84 -18.15 -10.68
N SER A 2 -6.56 -18.12 -10.84
CA SER A 2 -5.65 -18.11 -9.70
C SER A 2 -4.88 -16.80 -9.67
N PHE A 3 -4.52 -16.39 -8.48
CA PHE A 3 -3.68 -15.23 -8.27
C PHE A 3 -2.70 -15.54 -7.14
N THR A 4 -1.64 -14.75 -7.05
CA THR A 4 -0.61 -14.93 -6.04
C THR A 4 -0.65 -13.75 -5.08
N ILE A 5 -0.59 -14.04 -3.78
CA ILE A 5 -0.43 -13.02 -2.75
C ILE A 5 1.06 -12.98 -2.39
N ARG A 6 1.65 -11.81 -2.46
CA ARG A 6 3.06 -11.63 -2.10
C ARG A 6 3.28 -10.27 -1.46
N PHE A 7 4.43 -10.09 -0.82
CA PHE A 7 4.79 -8.76 -0.34
C PHE A 7 4.96 -7.82 -1.53
N GLY A 8 4.50 -6.58 -1.38
CA GLY A 8 4.74 -5.54 -2.35
C GLY A 8 6.21 -5.15 -2.37
N LYS A 9 6.65 -4.62 -3.50
CA LYS A 9 7.99 -4.11 -3.70
C LYS A 9 7.92 -2.64 -4.09
N ALA A 10 9.02 -1.91 -3.92
CA ALA A 10 9.05 -0.50 -4.29
C ALA A 10 8.60 -0.29 -5.74
N LYS A 11 9.00 -1.18 -6.64
CA LYS A 11 8.62 -1.10 -8.05
C LYS A 11 7.13 -1.27 -8.30
N ASP A 12 6.40 -1.85 -7.35
CA ASP A 12 4.96 -2.05 -7.47
C ASP A 12 4.16 -0.80 -7.12
N MET A 13 4.80 0.20 -6.53
CA MET A 13 4.07 1.32 -5.95
C MET A 13 3.37 2.19 -6.99
N GLN A 14 3.83 2.21 -8.23
CA GLN A 14 3.11 2.90 -9.29
C GLN A 14 1.74 2.25 -9.54
N GLU A 15 1.72 0.92 -9.64
CA GLU A 15 0.44 0.20 -9.84
C GLU A 15 -0.45 0.30 -8.60
N VAL A 16 0.15 0.25 -7.42
CA VAL A 16 -0.58 0.42 -6.16
C VAL A 16 -1.25 1.79 -6.13
N HIS A 17 -0.51 2.82 -6.49
CA HIS A 17 -1.04 4.18 -6.53
C HIS A 17 -2.18 4.28 -7.54
N ASN A 18 -2.04 3.64 -8.70
CA ASN A 18 -3.09 3.61 -9.72
C ASN A 18 -4.37 2.99 -9.18
N LEU A 19 -4.26 1.90 -8.42
CA LEU A 19 -5.43 1.26 -7.79
C LEU A 19 -6.09 2.17 -6.76
N ILE A 20 -5.28 2.87 -5.97
CA ILE A 20 -5.80 3.82 -4.99
C ILE A 20 -6.58 4.93 -5.69
N MET A 21 -6.06 5.45 -6.79
CA MET A 21 -6.74 6.48 -7.56
C MET A 21 -8.03 5.96 -8.18
N GLU A 22 -8.02 4.74 -8.70
CA GLU A 22 -9.23 4.13 -9.26
C GLU A 22 -10.32 4.01 -8.21
N LEU A 23 -9.95 3.59 -7.00
CA LEU A 23 -10.91 3.49 -5.90
C LEU A 23 -11.46 4.86 -5.52
N ALA A 24 -10.59 5.87 -5.46
CA ALA A 24 -11.00 7.22 -5.12
C ALA A 24 -11.97 7.78 -6.17
N ILE A 25 -11.71 7.51 -7.44
CA ILE A 25 -12.62 7.92 -8.52
C ILE A 25 -13.95 7.20 -8.39
N PHE A 26 -13.92 5.90 -8.11
CA PHE A 26 -15.12 5.10 -7.93
C PHE A 26 -15.98 5.65 -6.78
N GLU A 27 -15.34 6.09 -5.70
CA GLU A 27 -16.04 6.65 -4.55
C GLU A 27 -16.34 8.14 -4.71
N LYS A 28 -16.03 8.72 -5.86
CA LYS A 28 -16.25 10.14 -6.18
C LYS A 28 -15.46 11.08 -5.28
N GLU A 29 -14.29 10.63 -4.84
CA GLU A 29 -13.41 11.40 -3.97
C GLU A 29 -11.98 11.47 -4.55
N PRO A 30 -11.81 11.83 -5.83
CA PRO A 30 -10.48 11.82 -6.44
C PRO A 30 -9.51 12.82 -5.81
N ASN A 31 -10.03 13.90 -5.23
CA ASN A 31 -9.19 14.91 -4.59
C ASN A 31 -8.78 14.54 -3.16
N ALA A 32 -9.30 13.42 -2.64
CA ALA A 32 -8.92 12.96 -1.31
C ALA A 32 -7.56 12.29 -1.29
N VAL A 33 -7.04 11.86 -2.44
CA VAL A 33 -5.76 11.18 -2.52
C VAL A 33 -4.63 12.20 -2.60
N GLU A 34 -3.91 12.35 -1.51
CA GLU A 34 -2.78 13.28 -1.42
C GLU A 34 -1.43 12.55 -1.47
N ILE A 35 -1.43 11.25 -1.19
CA ILE A 35 -0.21 10.46 -1.19
C ILE A 35 0.29 10.25 -2.62
N THR A 36 1.60 10.32 -2.79
CA THR A 36 2.26 10.11 -4.09
C THR A 36 2.96 8.76 -4.12
N VAL A 37 3.39 8.34 -5.32
CA VAL A 37 4.21 7.14 -5.46
C VAL A 37 5.49 7.28 -4.64
N GLU A 38 6.11 8.46 -4.66
CA GLU A 38 7.31 8.73 -3.88
C GLU A 38 7.06 8.55 -2.39
N ASP A 39 5.92 9.04 -1.88
CA ASP A 39 5.54 8.86 -0.49
C ASP A 39 5.41 7.37 -0.15
N LEU A 40 4.77 6.60 -1.02
CA LEU A 40 4.60 5.17 -0.80
C LEU A 40 5.95 4.45 -0.73
N VAL A 41 6.87 4.81 -1.60
CA VAL A 41 8.21 4.21 -1.60
C VAL A 41 8.97 4.61 -0.34
N ASN A 42 8.96 5.89 0.00
CA ASN A 42 9.70 6.39 1.15
C ASN A 42 9.17 5.84 2.47
N ASP A 43 7.86 5.74 2.60
CA ASP A 43 7.24 5.31 3.84
C ASP A 43 7.21 3.78 4.00
N GLY A 44 7.18 3.04 2.91
CA GLY A 44 7.06 1.60 2.94
C GLY A 44 8.37 0.83 2.78
N PHE A 45 9.38 1.43 2.17
CA PHE A 45 10.59 0.73 1.75
C PHE A 45 11.89 1.40 2.19
N SER A 46 11.81 2.29 3.16
CA SER A 46 12.99 2.88 3.79
C SER A 46 13.53 1.97 4.88
N ASN A 47 14.63 2.41 5.54
CA ASN A 47 15.20 1.67 6.65
C ASN A 47 14.26 1.53 7.84
N ASN A 48 13.27 2.40 7.94
CA ASN A 48 12.30 2.39 9.02
C ASN A 48 10.90 2.48 8.42
N PRO A 49 10.43 1.38 7.80
CA PRO A 49 9.15 1.42 7.08
C PRO A 49 7.98 1.65 8.03
N LYS A 50 7.05 2.48 7.58
CA LYS A 50 5.86 2.85 8.36
C LYS A 50 4.69 1.89 8.14
N PHE A 51 4.75 1.09 7.09
CA PHE A 51 3.70 0.12 6.78
C PHE A 51 4.27 -1.08 6.05
N LYS A 52 3.45 -2.12 5.99
CA LYS A 52 3.73 -3.30 5.17
C LYS A 52 2.58 -3.44 4.17
N ILE A 53 2.88 -3.94 3.00
CA ILE A 53 1.87 -4.08 1.96
C ILE A 53 1.98 -5.45 1.30
N PHE A 54 0.83 -6.10 1.15
CA PHE A 54 0.69 -7.29 0.33
C PHE A 54 -0.02 -6.90 -0.95
N VAL A 55 0.37 -7.51 -2.04
CA VAL A 55 -0.30 -7.33 -3.32
C VAL A 55 -0.82 -8.66 -3.82
N ALA A 56 -1.96 -8.63 -4.49
CA ALA A 56 -2.48 -9.78 -5.21
C ALA A 56 -2.14 -9.58 -6.68
N GLU A 57 -1.39 -10.51 -7.23
CA GLU A 57 -0.90 -10.44 -8.60
C GLU A 57 -1.52 -11.53 -9.44
N GLN A 58 -1.98 -11.18 -10.62
CA GLN A 58 -2.50 -12.12 -11.60
C GLN A 58 -1.98 -11.73 -12.97
N GLU A 59 -1.31 -12.70 -13.61
CA GLU A 59 -0.76 -12.51 -14.95
C GLU A 59 0.12 -11.27 -15.09
N GLY A 60 0.91 -10.99 -14.05
CA GLY A 60 1.83 -9.87 -14.06
C GLY A 60 1.20 -8.53 -13.67
N ALA A 61 -0.09 -8.50 -13.40
CA ALA A 61 -0.78 -7.27 -13.02
C ALA A 61 -1.22 -7.33 -11.57
N ILE A 62 -1.13 -6.21 -10.88
CA ILE A 62 -1.61 -6.11 -9.50
C ILE A 62 -3.11 -5.81 -9.52
N ILE A 63 -3.88 -6.72 -8.94
CA ILE A 63 -5.34 -6.65 -8.95
C ILE A 63 -5.93 -6.30 -7.58
N GLY A 64 -5.10 -6.30 -6.54
CA GLY A 64 -5.56 -5.94 -5.22
C GLY A 64 -4.39 -5.66 -4.30
N ILE A 65 -4.68 -4.96 -3.20
CA ILE A 65 -3.67 -4.63 -2.20
C ILE A 65 -4.26 -4.76 -0.80
N ALA A 66 -3.38 -5.04 0.16
CA ALA A 66 -3.71 -4.98 1.58
C ALA A 66 -2.55 -4.28 2.27
N LEU A 67 -2.84 -3.15 2.88
CA LEU A 67 -1.84 -2.34 3.55
C LEU A 67 -2.14 -2.33 5.04
N PHE A 68 -1.11 -2.52 5.86
CA PHE A 68 -1.27 -2.49 7.30
C PHE A 68 -0.05 -1.85 7.96
N TYR A 69 -0.26 -1.34 9.14
CA TYR A 69 0.78 -0.66 9.89
C TYR A 69 0.62 -1.00 11.36
N GLU A 70 1.74 -0.91 12.09
CA GLU A 70 1.75 -1.12 13.53
C GLU A 70 1.56 0.22 14.22
N ARG A 71 0.71 0.21 15.24
CA ARG A 71 0.54 1.37 16.10
C ARG A 71 1.36 1.14 17.37
N TYR A 72 2.19 2.12 17.69
CA TYR A 72 2.99 2.05 18.90
C TYR A 72 2.20 2.60 20.07
N SER A 73 2.15 1.84 21.17
CA SER A 73 1.51 2.28 22.39
C SER A 73 2.54 2.86 23.34
N THR A 74 2.44 4.15 23.63
CA THR A 74 3.32 4.79 24.62
C THR A 74 3.04 4.28 26.03
N TRP A 75 1.84 3.75 26.25
CA TRP A 75 1.47 3.18 27.54
C TRP A 75 2.16 1.87 27.80
N LYS A 76 2.26 1.04 26.77
CA LYS A 76 2.80 -0.31 26.90
C LYS A 76 4.23 -0.42 26.41
N GLY A 77 4.72 0.63 25.75
CA GLY A 77 6.06 0.61 25.21
C GLY A 77 6.26 -0.40 24.10
N LYS A 78 5.19 -0.75 23.37
CA LYS A 78 5.25 -1.74 22.29
C LYS A 78 4.20 -1.44 21.25
N ALA A 79 4.37 -2.04 20.07
CA ALA A 79 3.40 -1.95 18.99
C ALA A 79 2.09 -2.63 19.36
N ILE A 80 1.02 -2.10 18.88
CA ILE A 80 -0.32 -2.65 19.08
C ILE A 80 -1.05 -2.76 17.76
#